data_21324dee4fa5722a6b5b071991c77199
#
_entry.id   21324dee4fa5722a6b5b071991c77199
#
_cell.length_a   1.000
_cell.length_b   1.000
_cell.length_c   1.000
_cell.angle_alpha   90.00
_cell.angle_beta   90.00
_cell.angle_gamma   90.00
#
_symmetry.space_group_name_H-M   'P 1'
#
loop_
_entity.id
_entity.type
_entity.pdbx_description
1 polymer ?
#
loop_
_entity_poly.entity_id
_entity_poly.type
_entity_poly.pdbx_seq_one_letter_code
_entity_poly.pdbx_strand_id
1 'polypeptide(L)'
;MELKTFLKRLLKIVDIEKKKYIVNQIKCFSFLMIYTIASVIFPSFLSKIVDLGVVMGDVSNIVLYTTEMLICWILMVIFYYLQKVFFFKFGNDIVLRTKQKLYKKLNTVDIQFWNQYKVGDVLTILDNDIEKLQELLTSDISELVVNICLCIGISSYIIILNPKIGILVVVMSIIFAFIQRKVANKSKERMKKLRVTMGDFNSFSTETINNMPSLQMTGKTQYIKKMYADKCDELAKEGLDFTKTMCTVGMTGMSFNVLAIVIVLILGAVDVSNNLISVGLLFSMTIYVQRLYSPIVSIGNMFVKIKNFFPLLDNIYNVMFNEKNIIKGDYKHSSELMGNISFDNVWFGYNNERFILKGFTETFNRGEIIGIVGNNGSGKTTLVRLLTKLCTVERGKIEIDGIDINTFDMEYLQTQIGVMTQNSYLLAEEFNNILKSEKELNKMKKFLEEMNFYESGNSILKGNFEVKENNLNISGGEAQKLALYKLYLDNKPICVLDEPTAALDSNSEEKMIEFIKNHFKEKTVIIITHKPQILKICNRIIKLELYEGGKMTV
;
A
#
# COMPACT_ATOMS: atom_id res chain seq x y z
N MET A 1 18.35 6.52 9.36
CA MET A 1 18.76 5.63 8.25
C MET A 1 19.74 6.37 7.37
N GLU A 2 20.90 5.80 7.07
CA GLU A 2 21.89 6.41 6.18
C GLU A 2 21.41 6.38 4.73
N LEU A 3 21.71 7.41 3.96
CA LEU A 3 21.31 7.55 2.54
C LEU A 3 21.70 6.30 1.70
N LYS A 4 22.83 5.68 2.03
CA LYS A 4 23.32 4.46 1.39
C LYS A 4 22.38 3.27 1.61
N THR A 5 21.85 3.10 2.82
CA THR A 5 20.87 2.05 3.17
C THR A 5 19.53 2.29 2.49
N PHE A 6 19.10 3.55 2.43
CA PHE A 6 17.91 3.97 1.72
C PHE A 6 17.97 3.60 0.22
N LEU A 7 19.04 3.99 -0.46
CA LEU A 7 19.23 3.67 -1.88
C LEU A 7 19.29 2.16 -2.14
N LYS A 8 19.97 1.39 -1.27
CA LYS A 8 20.03 -0.07 -1.38
C LYS A 8 18.65 -0.72 -1.25
N ARG A 9 17.82 -0.28 -0.28
CA ARG A 9 16.45 -0.78 -0.11
C ARG A 9 15.55 -0.38 -1.27
N LEU A 10 15.63 0.88 -1.70
CA LEU A 10 14.88 1.37 -2.86
C LEU A 10 15.18 0.53 -4.12
N LEU A 11 16.45 0.29 -4.44
CA LEU A 11 16.85 -0.51 -5.59
C LEU A 11 16.37 -1.98 -5.49
N LYS A 12 16.28 -2.53 -4.27
CA LYS A 12 15.77 -3.89 -4.05
C LYS A 12 14.25 -3.98 -4.23
N ILE A 13 13.50 -2.96 -3.79
CA ILE A 13 12.05 -2.88 -3.99
C ILE A 13 11.71 -2.74 -5.47
N VAL A 14 12.41 -1.82 -6.14
CA VAL A 14 12.12 -1.43 -7.53
C VAL A 14 12.49 -2.51 -8.54
N ASP A 15 13.44 -3.43 -8.23
CA ASP A 15 13.85 -4.62 -9.01
C ASP A 15 13.68 -4.46 -10.53
N ILE A 16 14.62 -3.70 -11.12
CA ILE A 16 14.49 -3.24 -12.49
C ILE A 16 15.27 -4.13 -13.45
N GLU A 17 14.67 -4.49 -14.57
CA GLU A 17 15.39 -4.96 -15.76
C GLU A 17 16.37 -3.87 -16.23
N LYS A 18 17.63 -3.97 -15.82
CA LYS A 18 18.65 -2.91 -15.95
C LYS A 18 18.72 -2.28 -17.35
N LYS A 19 18.57 -3.07 -18.41
CA LYS A 19 18.78 -2.60 -19.79
C LYS A 19 17.66 -1.69 -20.31
N LYS A 20 16.39 -2.06 -20.10
CA LYS A 20 15.22 -1.26 -20.53
C LYS A 20 15.09 0.03 -19.72
N TYR A 21 15.48 -0.05 -18.45
CA TYR A 21 15.52 1.07 -17.53
C TYR A 21 16.52 2.15 -17.95
N ILE A 22 17.76 1.79 -18.23
CA ILE A 22 18.82 2.74 -18.61
C ILE A 22 18.43 3.51 -19.87
N VAL A 23 17.89 2.85 -20.89
CA VAL A 23 17.48 3.51 -22.15
C VAL A 23 16.36 4.53 -21.89
N ASN A 24 15.37 4.20 -21.10
CA ASN A 24 14.28 5.13 -20.78
C ASN A 24 14.76 6.32 -19.93
N GLN A 25 15.66 6.08 -18.99
CA GLN A 25 16.26 7.16 -18.22
C GLN A 25 17.08 8.13 -19.08
N ILE A 26 17.90 7.62 -20.02
CA ILE A 26 18.67 8.46 -20.93
C ILE A 26 17.72 9.37 -21.73
N LYS A 27 16.60 8.85 -22.23
CA LYS A 27 15.59 9.67 -22.94
C LYS A 27 14.99 10.75 -22.03
N CYS A 28 14.61 10.39 -20.79
CA CYS A 28 14.08 11.37 -19.83
C CYS A 28 15.09 12.48 -19.54
N PHE A 29 16.36 12.11 -19.31
CA PHE A 29 17.43 13.08 -19.05
C PHE A 29 17.75 13.94 -20.27
N SER A 30 17.69 13.42 -21.49
CA SER A 30 17.91 14.24 -22.70
C SER A 30 16.82 15.31 -22.86
N PHE A 31 15.54 14.97 -22.66
CA PHE A 31 14.47 15.97 -22.69
C PHE A 31 14.60 17.02 -21.59
N LEU A 32 14.99 16.60 -20.38
CA LEU A 32 15.26 17.47 -19.27
C LEU A 32 16.40 18.44 -19.57
N MET A 33 17.50 17.97 -20.16
CA MET A 33 18.64 18.82 -20.54
C MET A 33 18.25 19.85 -21.59
N ILE A 34 17.48 19.47 -22.62
CA ILE A 34 17.01 20.40 -23.64
C ILE A 34 16.10 21.47 -23.00
N TYR A 35 15.17 21.07 -22.14
CA TYR A 35 14.32 22.01 -21.39
C TYR A 35 15.15 22.99 -20.55
N THR A 36 16.14 22.52 -19.80
CA THR A 36 16.97 23.36 -18.93
C THR A 36 17.82 24.33 -19.72
N ILE A 37 18.46 23.88 -20.82
CA ILE A 37 19.24 24.74 -21.70
C ILE A 37 18.35 25.83 -22.32
N ALA A 38 17.20 25.47 -22.89
CA ALA A 38 16.25 26.44 -23.42
C ALA A 38 15.78 27.45 -22.35
N SER A 39 15.53 26.97 -21.11
CA SER A 39 15.13 27.82 -20.00
C SER A 39 16.20 28.82 -19.56
N VAL A 40 17.49 28.46 -19.65
CA VAL A 40 18.61 29.35 -19.37
C VAL A 40 18.80 30.37 -20.49
N ILE A 41 18.63 29.99 -21.76
CA ILE A 41 18.80 30.88 -22.92
C ILE A 41 17.65 31.87 -23.05
N PHE A 42 16.42 31.48 -22.68
CA PHE A 42 15.20 32.27 -22.88
C PHE A 42 15.30 33.75 -22.46
N PRO A 43 15.81 34.14 -21.27
CA PRO A 43 15.90 35.55 -20.90
C PRO A 43 16.96 36.34 -21.68
N SER A 44 17.93 35.69 -22.32
CA SER A 44 18.93 36.39 -23.11
C SER A 44 18.36 37.03 -24.38
N PHE A 45 17.25 36.50 -24.91
CA PHE A 45 16.54 37.12 -26.03
C PHE A 45 15.99 38.50 -25.66
N LEU A 46 15.56 38.68 -24.37
CA LEU A 46 15.10 40.00 -23.93
C LEU A 46 16.21 41.05 -23.96
N SER A 47 17.43 40.68 -23.59
CA SER A 47 18.58 41.60 -23.73
C SER A 47 18.75 42.04 -25.20
N LYS A 48 18.70 41.09 -26.14
CA LYS A 48 18.85 41.40 -27.58
C LYS A 48 17.68 42.26 -28.10
N ILE A 49 16.44 41.99 -27.67
CA ILE A 49 15.28 42.80 -28.05
C ILE A 49 15.45 44.25 -27.58
N VAL A 50 15.90 44.44 -26.34
CA VAL A 50 16.10 45.79 -25.80
C VAL A 50 17.29 46.49 -26.47
N ASP A 51 18.45 45.84 -26.50
CA ASP A 51 19.69 46.49 -26.94
C ASP A 51 19.72 46.72 -28.46
N LEU A 52 19.41 45.71 -29.30
CA LEU A 52 19.50 45.77 -30.75
C LEU A 52 18.21 46.22 -31.41
N GLY A 53 17.08 46.11 -30.72
CA GLY A 53 15.78 46.52 -31.22
C GLY A 53 15.37 47.92 -30.70
N VAL A 54 15.11 48.02 -29.40
CA VAL A 54 14.50 49.25 -28.80
C VAL A 54 15.52 50.40 -28.77
N VAL A 55 16.74 50.15 -28.27
CA VAL A 55 17.77 51.20 -28.12
C VAL A 55 18.26 51.69 -29.50
N MET A 56 18.40 50.79 -30.48
CA MET A 56 18.82 51.15 -31.86
C MET A 56 17.65 51.60 -32.75
N GLY A 57 16.42 51.45 -32.29
CA GLY A 57 15.21 51.81 -33.08
C GLY A 57 14.93 50.89 -34.26
N ASP A 58 15.49 49.67 -34.28
CA ASP A 58 15.36 48.72 -35.40
C ASP A 58 14.19 47.73 -35.15
N VAL A 59 13.07 48.00 -35.80
CA VAL A 59 11.85 47.17 -35.71
C VAL A 59 12.08 45.76 -36.25
N SER A 60 12.98 45.57 -37.24
CA SER A 60 13.30 44.28 -37.85
C SER A 60 13.93 43.36 -36.78
N ASN A 61 14.89 43.88 -36.02
CA ASN A 61 15.53 43.16 -34.94
C ASN A 61 14.55 42.83 -33.78
N ILE A 62 13.59 43.70 -33.49
CA ILE A 62 12.54 43.42 -32.50
C ILE A 62 11.74 42.21 -32.93
N VAL A 63 11.26 42.19 -34.17
CA VAL A 63 10.47 41.07 -34.72
C VAL A 63 11.28 39.78 -34.75
N LEU A 64 12.54 39.84 -35.21
CA LEU A 64 13.43 38.67 -35.28
C LEU A 64 13.63 38.02 -33.90
N TYR A 65 14.13 38.77 -32.90
CA TYR A 65 14.43 38.22 -31.60
C TYR A 65 13.16 37.86 -30.78
N THR A 66 12.02 38.51 -31.05
CA THR A 66 10.75 38.10 -30.45
C THR A 66 10.28 36.77 -31.05
N THR A 67 10.44 36.53 -32.32
CA THR A 67 10.13 35.22 -32.95
C THR A 67 11.06 34.12 -32.46
N GLU A 68 12.36 34.37 -32.34
CA GLU A 68 13.31 33.41 -31.72
C GLU A 68 12.94 33.09 -30.25
N MET A 69 12.58 34.10 -29.49
CA MET A 69 12.10 33.93 -28.10
C MET A 69 10.83 33.07 -28.03
N LEU A 70 9.90 33.26 -28.97
CA LEU A 70 8.66 32.50 -29.08
C LEU A 70 8.93 31.03 -29.47
N ILE A 71 9.83 30.79 -30.41
CA ILE A 71 10.27 29.43 -30.77
C ILE A 71 10.93 28.75 -29.57
N CYS A 72 11.83 29.45 -28.86
CA CYS A 72 12.46 28.92 -27.64
C CYS A 72 11.40 28.55 -26.56
N TRP A 73 10.37 29.39 -26.37
CA TRP A 73 9.28 29.11 -25.46
C TRP A 73 8.48 27.86 -25.87
N ILE A 74 8.14 27.71 -27.15
CA ILE A 74 7.45 26.54 -27.70
C ILE A 74 8.29 25.28 -27.42
N LEU A 75 9.58 25.31 -27.67
CA LEU A 75 10.49 24.19 -27.37
C LEU A 75 10.47 23.85 -25.88
N MET A 76 10.56 24.85 -24.99
CA MET A 76 10.46 24.64 -23.54
C MET A 76 9.16 23.93 -23.15
N VAL A 77 8.01 24.35 -23.67
CA VAL A 77 6.71 23.74 -23.38
C VAL A 77 6.65 22.28 -23.86
N ILE A 78 7.10 22.03 -25.09
CA ILE A 78 7.11 20.68 -25.67
C ILE A 78 8.00 19.73 -24.85
N PHE A 79 9.23 20.14 -24.55
CA PHE A 79 10.18 19.28 -23.83
C PHE A 79 9.82 19.13 -22.35
N TYR A 80 9.21 20.16 -21.72
CA TYR A 80 8.62 20.03 -20.39
C TYR A 80 7.50 18.98 -20.36
N TYR A 81 6.59 19.02 -21.33
CA TYR A 81 5.52 18.03 -21.47
C TYR A 81 6.06 16.62 -21.68
N LEU A 82 6.96 16.45 -22.66
CA LEU A 82 7.57 15.15 -22.95
C LEU A 82 8.29 14.58 -21.73
N GLN A 83 9.09 15.38 -21.05
CA GLN A 83 9.78 15.00 -19.83
C GLN A 83 8.79 14.49 -18.78
N LYS A 84 7.74 15.27 -18.45
CA LYS A 84 6.75 14.88 -17.43
C LYS A 84 6.02 13.58 -17.78
N VAL A 85 5.59 13.41 -19.04
CA VAL A 85 4.91 12.20 -19.50
C VAL A 85 5.81 10.97 -19.41
N PHE A 86 7.08 11.08 -19.83
CA PHE A 86 8.01 9.95 -19.79
C PHE A 86 8.40 9.56 -18.36
N PHE A 87 8.63 10.54 -17.47
CA PHE A 87 8.89 10.26 -16.06
C PHE A 87 7.68 9.60 -15.40
N PHE A 88 6.46 10.07 -15.69
CA PHE A 88 5.24 9.48 -15.14
C PHE A 88 5.06 8.03 -15.61
N LYS A 89 5.17 7.76 -16.92
CA LYS A 89 5.07 6.39 -17.45
C LYS A 89 6.06 5.45 -16.78
N PHE A 90 7.28 5.92 -16.61
CA PHE A 90 8.34 5.15 -15.98
C PHE A 90 8.05 4.84 -14.50
N GLY A 91 7.72 5.85 -13.71
CA GLY A 91 7.41 5.67 -12.28
C GLY A 91 6.15 4.83 -12.06
N ASN A 92 5.13 5.01 -12.90
CA ASN A 92 3.89 4.23 -12.83
C ASN A 92 4.12 2.73 -13.11
N ASP A 93 4.96 2.38 -14.10
CA ASP A 93 5.31 0.96 -14.36
C ASP A 93 5.98 0.31 -13.15
N ILE A 94 6.91 1.02 -12.50
CA ILE A 94 7.56 0.55 -11.27
C ILE A 94 6.54 0.32 -10.16
N VAL A 95 5.65 1.25 -9.95
CA VAL A 95 4.64 1.19 -8.88
C VAL A 95 3.68 0.04 -9.09
N LEU A 96 3.14 -0.14 -10.29
CA LEU A 96 2.24 -1.25 -10.61
C LEU A 96 2.93 -2.60 -10.37
N ARG A 97 4.18 -2.76 -10.80
CA ARG A 97 4.96 -3.98 -10.52
C ARG A 97 5.20 -4.17 -9.03
N THR A 98 5.46 -3.09 -8.29
CA THR A 98 5.66 -3.15 -6.83
C THR A 98 4.37 -3.58 -6.14
N LYS A 99 3.21 -3.03 -6.51
CA LYS A 99 1.89 -3.45 -6.00
C LYS A 99 1.64 -4.94 -6.28
N GLN A 100 1.89 -5.39 -7.51
CA GLN A 100 1.73 -6.80 -7.88
C GLN A 100 2.65 -7.73 -7.08
N LYS A 101 3.93 -7.35 -6.90
CA LYS A 101 4.89 -8.11 -6.10
C LYS A 101 4.47 -8.18 -4.63
N LEU A 102 4.04 -7.04 -4.07
CA LEU A 102 3.56 -6.99 -2.69
C LEU A 102 2.33 -7.88 -2.52
N TYR A 103 1.35 -7.81 -3.43
CA TYR A 103 0.15 -8.65 -3.37
C TYR A 103 0.49 -10.15 -3.47
N LYS A 104 1.39 -10.53 -4.39
CA LYS A 104 1.89 -11.92 -4.47
C LYS A 104 2.57 -12.36 -3.18
N LYS A 105 3.32 -11.46 -2.54
CA LYS A 105 3.96 -11.74 -1.26
C LYS A 105 2.95 -11.99 -0.15
N LEU A 106 1.86 -11.21 -0.09
CA LEU A 106 0.81 -11.37 0.91
C LEU A 106 0.12 -12.74 0.83
N ASN A 107 0.08 -13.37 -0.35
CA ASN A 107 -0.45 -14.72 -0.51
C ASN A 107 0.48 -15.82 0.03
N THR A 108 1.72 -15.51 0.37
CA THR A 108 2.74 -16.47 0.82
C THR A 108 3.27 -16.22 2.22
N VAL A 109 2.69 -15.27 2.95
CA VAL A 109 3.10 -14.94 4.32
C VAL A 109 2.45 -15.88 5.34
N ASP A 110 3.18 -16.18 6.41
CA ASP A 110 2.70 -16.94 7.55
C ASP A 110 1.60 -16.16 8.31
N ILE A 111 0.74 -16.87 9.00
CA ILE A 111 -0.29 -16.30 9.87
C ILE A 111 0.30 -15.38 10.97
N GLN A 112 1.55 -15.60 11.40
CA GLN A 112 2.25 -14.74 12.34
C GLN A 112 2.41 -13.31 11.81
N PHE A 113 2.55 -13.15 10.47
CA PHE A 113 2.53 -11.85 9.82
C PHE A 113 1.21 -11.11 10.07
N TRP A 114 0.06 -11.79 9.88
CA TRP A 114 -1.26 -11.22 10.09
C TRP A 114 -1.59 -10.93 11.57
N ASN A 115 -0.89 -11.58 12.51
CA ASN A 115 -0.95 -11.23 13.93
C ASN A 115 -0.13 -9.96 14.27
N GLN A 116 0.93 -9.69 13.50
CA GLN A 116 1.81 -8.54 13.68
C GLN A 116 1.29 -7.28 12.96
N TYR A 117 0.75 -7.44 11.75
CA TYR A 117 0.25 -6.35 10.92
C TYR A 117 -1.28 -6.39 10.85
N LYS A 118 -1.93 -5.27 11.19
CA LYS A 118 -3.37 -5.13 10.99
C LYS A 118 -3.66 -4.98 9.49
N VAL A 119 -4.81 -5.48 9.03
CA VAL A 119 -5.24 -5.36 7.62
C VAL A 119 -5.22 -3.89 7.15
N GLY A 120 -5.66 -2.95 8.01
CA GLY A 120 -5.62 -1.51 7.71
C GLY A 120 -4.21 -0.97 7.48
N ASP A 121 -3.20 -1.47 8.21
CA ASP A 121 -1.79 -1.06 8.03
C ASP A 121 -1.27 -1.53 6.66
N VAL A 122 -1.61 -2.78 6.28
CA VAL A 122 -1.22 -3.35 4.97
C VAL A 122 -1.90 -2.61 3.82
N LEU A 123 -3.18 -2.26 3.95
CA LEU A 123 -3.90 -1.43 2.97
C LEU A 123 -3.28 -0.03 2.86
N THR A 124 -2.89 0.58 3.98
CA THR A 124 -2.19 1.87 3.97
C THR A 124 -0.86 1.79 3.21
N ILE A 125 -0.12 0.69 3.35
CA ILE A 125 1.12 0.47 2.60
C ILE A 125 0.83 0.29 1.10
N LEU A 126 -0.19 -0.50 0.74
CA LEU A 126 -0.57 -0.76 -0.66
C LEU A 126 -1.03 0.49 -1.40
N ASP A 127 -1.77 1.36 -0.74
CA ASP A 127 -2.35 2.53 -1.36
C ASP A 127 -1.49 3.79 -1.12
N ASN A 128 -1.39 4.25 0.13
CA ASN A 128 -0.73 5.53 0.43
C ASN A 128 0.80 5.49 0.30
N ASP A 129 1.47 4.45 0.85
CA ASP A 129 2.93 4.46 0.90
C ASP A 129 3.52 4.19 -0.49
N ILE A 130 2.89 3.30 -1.28
CA ILE A 130 3.30 3.06 -2.66
C ILE A 130 2.95 4.25 -3.57
N GLU A 131 1.85 4.97 -3.34
CA GLU A 131 1.53 6.21 -4.08
C GLU A 131 2.59 7.29 -3.83
N LYS A 132 3.05 7.47 -2.59
CA LYS A 132 4.17 8.36 -2.28
C LYS A 132 5.49 7.92 -2.89
N LEU A 133 5.71 6.60 -3.05
CA LEU A 133 6.82 6.08 -3.83
C LEU A 133 6.72 6.51 -5.31
N GLN A 134 5.51 6.49 -5.88
CA GLN A 134 5.26 6.99 -7.22
C GLN A 134 5.60 8.46 -7.34
N GLU A 135 5.08 9.32 -6.45
CA GLU A 135 5.39 10.75 -6.43
C GLU A 135 6.90 11.00 -6.38
N LEU A 136 7.62 10.28 -5.50
CA LEU A 136 9.07 10.40 -5.39
C LEU A 136 9.79 10.06 -6.70
N LEU A 137 9.42 8.95 -7.34
CA LEU A 137 10.08 8.46 -8.55
C LEU A 137 9.71 9.24 -9.82
N THR A 138 8.49 9.80 -9.88
CA THR A 138 7.98 10.48 -11.08
C THR A 138 8.24 11.99 -11.07
N SER A 139 7.72 12.67 -10.04
CA SER A 139 7.75 14.14 -9.97
C SER A 139 8.98 14.64 -9.21
N ASP A 140 9.20 14.10 -8.02
CA ASP A 140 10.11 14.70 -7.06
C ASP A 140 11.58 14.60 -7.50
N ILE A 141 12.04 13.44 -7.93
CA ILE A 141 13.42 13.27 -8.42
C ILE A 141 13.66 14.07 -9.71
N SER A 142 12.69 14.08 -10.62
CA SER A 142 12.82 14.85 -11.85
C SER A 142 12.91 16.35 -11.58
N GLU A 143 12.08 16.87 -10.67
CA GLU A 143 12.06 18.27 -10.26
C GLU A 143 13.37 18.66 -9.54
N LEU A 144 13.90 17.78 -8.69
CA LEU A 144 15.20 18.00 -8.04
C LEU A 144 16.32 18.19 -9.06
N VAL A 145 16.40 17.31 -10.06
CA VAL A 145 17.44 17.37 -11.09
C VAL A 145 17.29 18.63 -11.95
N VAL A 146 16.05 18.97 -12.39
CA VAL A 146 15.78 20.21 -13.12
C VAL A 146 16.25 21.43 -12.31
N ASN A 147 15.85 21.52 -11.06
CA ASN A 147 16.16 22.66 -10.22
C ASN A 147 17.68 22.80 -9.94
N ILE A 148 18.40 21.69 -9.77
CA ILE A 148 19.86 21.71 -9.66
C ILE A 148 20.49 22.21 -10.95
N CYS A 149 20.07 21.68 -12.10
CA CYS A 149 20.59 22.11 -13.41
C CYS A 149 20.29 23.58 -13.68
N LEU A 150 19.09 24.06 -13.33
CA LEU A 150 18.72 25.48 -13.46
C LEU A 150 19.57 26.38 -12.55
N CYS A 151 19.77 25.98 -11.28
CA CYS A 151 20.64 26.75 -10.37
C CYS A 151 22.07 26.87 -10.92
N ILE A 152 22.66 25.76 -11.38
CA ILE A 152 24.02 25.75 -11.94
C ILE A 152 24.04 26.55 -13.25
N GLY A 153 23.12 26.30 -14.17
CA GLY A 153 23.08 26.93 -15.48
C GLY A 153 22.91 28.46 -15.39
N ILE A 154 21.91 28.92 -14.62
CA ILE A 154 21.65 30.35 -14.42
C ILE A 154 22.82 31.03 -13.70
N SER A 155 23.33 30.44 -12.62
CA SER A 155 24.45 31.00 -11.87
C SER A 155 25.73 31.14 -12.74
N SER A 156 26.07 30.09 -13.49
CA SER A 156 27.21 30.11 -14.42
C SER A 156 27.02 31.17 -15.51
N TYR A 157 25.81 31.29 -16.04
CA TYR A 157 25.53 32.26 -17.11
C TYR A 157 25.64 33.71 -16.60
N ILE A 158 25.10 34.03 -15.40
CA ILE A 158 25.23 35.38 -14.81
C ILE A 158 26.71 35.72 -14.53
N ILE A 159 27.53 34.76 -14.06
CA ILE A 159 28.97 34.95 -13.82
C ILE A 159 29.70 35.27 -15.14
N ILE A 160 29.35 34.61 -16.23
CA ILE A 160 29.94 34.86 -17.55
C ILE A 160 29.59 36.27 -18.07
N LEU A 161 28.33 36.69 -17.84
CA LEU A 161 27.85 38.02 -18.28
C LEU A 161 28.49 39.18 -17.48
N ASN A 162 28.50 39.07 -16.16
CA ASN A 162 29.15 40.04 -15.26
C ASN A 162 29.67 39.32 -13.99
N PRO A 163 31.02 39.06 -13.89
CA PRO A 163 31.57 38.30 -12.78
C PRO A 163 31.30 38.92 -11.39
N LYS A 164 31.31 40.25 -11.27
CA LYS A 164 31.07 40.95 -10.00
C LYS A 164 29.65 40.70 -9.49
N ILE A 165 28.67 40.97 -10.31
CA ILE A 165 27.26 40.79 -9.99
C ILE A 165 26.95 39.29 -9.83
N GLY A 166 27.50 38.42 -10.70
CA GLY A 166 27.28 36.98 -10.67
C GLY A 166 27.78 36.34 -9.37
N ILE A 167 28.98 36.64 -8.94
CA ILE A 167 29.51 36.12 -7.66
C ILE A 167 28.65 36.61 -6.48
N LEU A 168 28.25 37.87 -6.48
CA LEU A 168 27.39 38.43 -5.43
C LEU A 168 26.04 37.69 -5.36
N VAL A 169 25.38 37.45 -6.48
CA VAL A 169 24.11 36.72 -6.56
C VAL A 169 24.26 35.30 -6.05
N VAL A 170 25.35 34.61 -6.41
CA VAL A 170 25.64 33.25 -5.91
C VAL A 170 25.84 33.25 -4.39
N VAL A 171 26.63 34.16 -3.85
CA VAL A 171 26.83 34.29 -2.41
C VAL A 171 25.51 34.57 -1.68
N MET A 172 24.70 35.49 -2.18
CA MET A 172 23.38 35.77 -1.66
C MET A 172 22.47 34.53 -1.70
N SER A 173 22.50 33.76 -2.80
CA SER A 173 21.72 32.54 -2.96
C SER A 173 22.10 31.49 -1.92
N ILE A 174 23.38 31.35 -1.60
CA ILE A 174 23.87 30.44 -0.55
C ILE A 174 23.39 30.90 0.83
N ILE A 175 23.53 32.20 1.14
CA ILE A 175 23.01 32.77 2.40
C ILE A 175 21.51 32.53 2.54
N PHE A 176 20.78 32.76 1.48
CA PHE A 176 19.35 32.51 1.43
C PHE A 176 19.00 31.04 1.70
N ALA A 177 19.71 30.10 1.07
CA ALA A 177 19.52 28.67 1.31
C ALA A 177 19.71 28.30 2.80
N PHE A 178 20.70 28.88 3.47
CA PHE A 178 20.90 28.68 4.91
C PHE A 178 19.77 29.25 5.77
N ILE A 179 19.30 30.47 5.46
CA ILE A 179 18.17 31.10 6.17
C ILE A 179 16.90 30.27 6.00
N GLN A 180 16.60 29.89 4.76
CA GLN A 180 15.44 29.03 4.44
C GLN A 180 15.48 27.70 5.17
N ARG A 181 16.64 27.06 5.24
CA ARG A 181 16.81 25.81 6.00
C ARG A 181 16.47 25.98 7.49
N LYS A 182 16.89 27.09 8.10
CA LYS A 182 16.59 27.38 9.52
C LYS A 182 15.10 27.61 9.77
N VAL A 183 14.44 28.36 8.89
CA VAL A 183 13.00 28.65 9.00
C VAL A 183 12.17 27.38 8.69
N ALA A 184 12.56 26.59 7.68
CA ALA A 184 11.93 25.34 7.33
C ALA A 184 11.98 24.29 8.45
N ASN A 185 13.04 24.26 9.26
CA ASN A 185 13.13 23.36 10.42
C ASN A 185 12.03 23.68 11.46
N LYS A 186 11.73 24.96 11.71
CA LYS A 186 10.65 25.38 12.61
C LYS A 186 9.27 24.95 12.07
N SER A 187 9.08 25.06 10.77
CA SER A 187 7.86 24.59 10.10
C SER A 187 7.67 23.08 10.24
N LYS A 188 8.78 22.30 10.19
CA LYS A 188 8.77 20.85 10.39
C LYS A 188 8.28 20.44 11.78
N GLU A 189 8.70 21.13 12.84
CA GLU A 189 8.23 20.87 14.20
C GLU A 189 6.73 21.12 14.34
N ARG A 190 6.23 22.23 13.76
CA ARG A 190 4.80 22.54 13.75
C ARG A 190 4.01 21.52 12.94
N MET A 191 4.49 21.10 11.77
CA MET A 191 3.86 20.05 10.99
C MET A 191 3.79 18.73 11.76
N LYS A 192 4.84 18.38 12.52
CA LYS A 192 4.83 17.16 13.35
C LYS A 192 3.72 17.22 14.41
N LYS A 193 3.55 18.36 15.08
CA LYS A 193 2.45 18.56 16.06
C LYS A 193 1.11 18.44 15.40
N LEU A 194 0.89 19.17 14.30
CA LEU A 194 -0.37 19.10 13.54
C LEU A 194 -0.72 17.66 13.12
N ARG A 195 0.26 16.86 12.68
CA ARG A 195 0.03 15.46 12.31
C ARG A 195 -0.38 14.59 13.50
N VAL A 196 0.18 14.81 14.68
CA VAL A 196 -0.21 14.09 15.89
C VAL A 196 -1.64 14.43 16.25
N THR A 197 -1.98 15.72 16.34
CA THR A 197 -3.35 16.18 16.64
C THR A 197 -4.36 15.67 15.59
N MET A 198 -3.98 15.66 14.31
CA MET A 198 -4.81 15.11 13.24
C MET A 198 -5.00 13.59 13.37
N GLY A 199 -3.97 12.86 13.79
CA GLY A 199 -4.04 11.42 14.08
C GLY A 199 -5.01 11.13 15.24
N ASP A 200 -4.92 11.88 16.34
CA ASP A 200 -5.81 11.74 17.50
C ASP A 200 -7.26 12.10 17.15
N PHE A 201 -7.46 13.13 16.34
CA PHE A 201 -8.77 13.51 15.82
C PHE A 201 -9.39 12.41 14.92
N ASN A 202 -8.61 11.87 13.99
CA ASN A 202 -9.06 10.81 13.09
C ASN A 202 -9.39 9.53 13.85
N SER A 203 -8.59 9.15 14.83
CA SER A 203 -8.83 7.97 15.68
C SER A 203 -10.13 8.11 16.48
N PHE A 204 -10.34 9.28 17.10
CA PHE A 204 -11.57 9.60 17.82
C PHE A 204 -12.79 9.62 16.88
N SER A 205 -12.66 10.20 15.70
CA SER A 205 -13.74 10.25 14.70
C SER A 205 -14.12 8.84 14.23
N THR A 206 -13.14 8.00 13.95
CA THR A 206 -13.36 6.60 13.53
C THR A 206 -14.04 5.80 14.63
N GLU A 207 -13.57 5.92 15.87
CA GLU A 207 -14.18 5.26 17.02
C GLU A 207 -15.65 5.66 17.23
N THR A 208 -15.92 6.96 17.17
CA THR A 208 -17.28 7.49 17.39
C THR A 208 -18.21 7.13 16.25
N ILE A 209 -17.77 7.19 15.00
CA ILE A 209 -18.59 6.85 13.83
C ILE A 209 -18.91 5.35 13.84
N ASN A 210 -17.94 4.48 14.09
CA ASN A 210 -18.15 3.04 14.12
C ASN A 210 -19.13 2.61 15.24
N ASN A 211 -19.17 3.35 16.34
CA ASN A 211 -20.05 3.07 17.47
C ASN A 211 -21.28 4.00 17.54
N MET A 212 -21.56 4.78 16.49
CA MET A 212 -22.64 5.78 16.50
C MET A 212 -24.01 5.21 16.93
N PRO A 213 -24.46 4.05 16.40
CA PRO A 213 -25.74 3.47 16.84
C PRO A 213 -25.78 3.19 18.35
N SER A 214 -24.71 2.64 18.91
CA SER A 214 -24.60 2.35 20.35
C SER A 214 -24.58 3.62 21.20
N LEU A 215 -23.91 4.67 20.69
CA LEU A 215 -23.83 5.97 21.35
C LEU A 215 -25.19 6.69 21.37
N GLN A 216 -25.98 6.54 20.31
CA GLN A 216 -27.35 7.05 20.24
C GLN A 216 -28.26 6.30 21.23
N MET A 217 -28.16 4.98 21.31
CA MET A 217 -28.95 4.18 22.24
C MET A 217 -28.63 4.48 23.71
N THR A 218 -27.40 4.84 24.03
CA THR A 218 -26.97 5.14 25.42
C THR A 218 -27.17 6.62 25.80
N GLY A 219 -27.72 7.45 24.93
CA GLY A 219 -27.99 8.86 25.21
C GLY A 219 -26.75 9.76 25.36
N LYS A 220 -25.55 9.26 24.97
CA LYS A 220 -24.26 9.98 25.12
C LYS A 220 -23.94 10.96 23.99
N THR A 221 -24.84 11.17 23.04
CA THR A 221 -24.62 12.00 21.86
C THR A 221 -24.20 13.43 22.15
N GLN A 222 -24.81 14.07 23.18
CA GLN A 222 -24.46 15.45 23.56
C GLN A 222 -23.03 15.56 24.11
N TYR A 223 -22.60 14.61 24.93
CA TYR A 223 -21.23 14.55 25.46
C TYR A 223 -20.20 14.40 24.36
N ILE A 224 -20.44 13.48 23.42
CA ILE A 224 -19.54 13.23 22.30
C ILE A 224 -19.50 14.42 21.35
N LYS A 225 -20.64 15.08 21.08
CA LYS A 225 -20.69 16.30 20.27
C LYS A 225 -19.79 17.39 20.84
N LYS A 226 -19.77 17.58 22.17
CA LYS A 226 -18.87 18.53 22.83
C LYS A 226 -17.40 18.13 22.66
N MET A 227 -17.05 16.86 22.93
CA MET A 227 -15.67 16.38 22.76
C MET A 227 -15.17 16.51 21.31
N TYR A 228 -16.05 16.25 20.35
CA TYR A 228 -15.72 16.43 18.92
C TYR A 228 -15.44 17.90 18.58
N ALA A 229 -16.26 18.84 19.10
CA ALA A 229 -16.05 20.26 18.92
C ALA A 229 -14.71 20.72 19.54
N ASP A 230 -14.41 20.30 20.78
CA ASP A 230 -13.15 20.62 21.46
C ASP A 230 -11.92 20.13 20.65
N LYS A 231 -12.00 18.92 20.07
CA LYS A 231 -10.94 18.38 19.20
C LYS A 231 -10.83 19.11 17.86
N CYS A 232 -11.95 19.57 17.29
CA CYS A 232 -11.94 20.44 16.10
C CYS A 232 -11.22 21.75 16.38
N ASP A 233 -11.48 22.38 17.52
CA ASP A 233 -10.86 23.64 17.92
C ASP A 233 -9.34 23.47 18.13
N GLU A 234 -8.92 22.37 18.76
CA GLU A 234 -7.51 22.02 18.92
C GLU A 234 -6.81 21.83 17.57
N LEU A 235 -7.44 21.09 16.65
CA LEU A 235 -6.93 20.88 15.30
C LEU A 235 -6.82 22.21 14.51
N ALA A 236 -7.84 23.05 14.61
CA ALA A 236 -7.85 24.37 13.99
C ALA A 236 -6.73 25.27 14.52
N LYS A 237 -6.47 25.26 15.83
CA LYS A 237 -5.39 26.02 16.47
C LYS A 237 -4.01 25.58 15.98
N GLU A 238 -3.72 24.25 15.98
CA GLU A 238 -2.44 23.75 15.48
C GLU A 238 -2.30 23.99 13.97
N GLY A 239 -3.39 23.91 13.19
CA GLY A 239 -3.43 24.27 11.77
C GLY A 239 -3.09 25.74 11.51
N LEU A 240 -3.64 26.65 12.30
CA LEU A 240 -3.32 28.08 12.24
C LEU A 240 -1.84 28.36 12.57
N ASP A 241 -1.29 27.73 13.60
CA ASP A 241 0.10 27.91 14.00
C ASP A 241 1.09 27.35 12.95
N PHE A 242 0.73 26.23 12.32
CA PHE A 242 1.48 25.71 11.16
C PHE A 242 1.42 26.71 9.99
N THR A 243 0.22 27.21 9.64
CA THR A 243 0.01 28.16 8.54
C THR A 243 0.80 29.45 8.77
N LYS A 244 0.78 30.04 9.98
CA LYS A 244 1.61 31.21 10.33
C LYS A 244 3.10 30.96 10.08
N THR A 245 3.57 29.77 10.44
CA THR A 245 4.98 29.40 10.22
C THR A 245 5.28 29.23 8.73
N MET A 246 4.38 28.65 7.94
CA MET A 246 4.52 28.56 6.48
C MET A 246 4.48 29.94 5.80
N CYS A 247 3.64 30.83 6.26
CA CYS A 247 3.64 32.22 5.77
C CYS A 247 4.98 32.92 6.04
N THR A 248 5.63 32.70 7.22
CA THR A 248 6.96 33.28 7.48
C THR A 248 8.03 32.71 6.55
N VAL A 249 7.94 31.42 6.16
CA VAL A 249 8.83 30.81 5.15
C VAL A 249 8.64 31.52 3.79
N GLY A 250 7.39 31.73 3.37
CA GLY A 250 7.07 32.45 2.13
C GLY A 250 7.54 33.91 2.13
N MET A 251 7.25 34.63 3.22
CA MET A 251 7.63 36.04 3.37
C MET A 251 9.17 36.25 3.34
N THR A 252 9.93 35.39 4.05
CA THR A 252 11.40 35.46 4.01
C THR A 252 11.94 35.26 2.60
N GLY A 253 11.30 34.37 1.83
CA GLY A 253 11.67 34.13 0.46
C GLY A 253 11.37 35.29 -0.48
N MET A 254 10.17 35.84 -0.40
CA MET A 254 9.78 37.02 -1.21
C MET A 254 10.67 38.22 -0.90
N SER A 255 10.91 38.50 0.39
CA SER A 255 11.77 39.62 0.80
C SER A 255 13.19 39.48 0.27
N PHE A 256 13.73 38.26 0.30
CA PHE A 256 15.07 38.01 -0.20
C PHE A 256 15.17 38.16 -1.72
N ASN A 257 14.16 37.71 -2.45
CA ASN A 257 14.09 37.88 -3.92
C ASN A 257 14.07 39.36 -4.30
N VAL A 258 13.22 40.17 -3.65
CA VAL A 258 13.14 41.60 -3.90
C VAL A 258 14.47 42.29 -3.55
N LEU A 259 15.09 41.95 -2.41
CA LEU A 259 16.41 42.47 -2.03
C LEU A 259 17.48 42.18 -3.08
N ALA A 260 17.53 40.93 -3.59
CA ALA A 260 18.47 40.53 -4.62
C ALA A 260 18.27 41.30 -5.94
N ILE A 261 16.99 41.49 -6.36
CA ILE A 261 16.66 42.32 -7.53
C ILE A 261 17.10 43.77 -7.35
N VAL A 262 16.82 44.39 -6.18
CA VAL A 262 17.20 45.77 -5.90
C VAL A 262 18.71 45.96 -5.93
N ILE A 263 19.47 45.04 -5.35
CA ILE A 263 20.92 45.07 -5.37
C ILE A 263 21.48 44.97 -6.81
N VAL A 264 20.93 44.04 -7.60
CA VAL A 264 21.34 43.89 -9.02
C VAL A 264 20.98 45.13 -9.85
N LEU A 265 19.83 45.75 -9.60
CA LEU A 265 19.44 46.99 -10.26
C LEU A 265 20.38 48.17 -9.89
N ILE A 266 20.72 48.32 -8.61
CA ILE A 266 21.62 49.40 -8.17
C ILE A 266 23.00 49.24 -8.77
N LEU A 267 23.63 48.06 -8.60
CA LEU A 267 24.98 47.79 -9.10
C LEU A 267 25.02 47.77 -10.62
N GLY A 268 24.03 47.17 -11.23
CA GLY A 268 23.93 47.13 -12.67
C GLY A 268 23.66 48.51 -13.30
N ALA A 269 22.86 49.39 -12.69
CA ALA A 269 22.69 50.76 -13.12
C ALA A 269 24.00 51.57 -13.10
N VAL A 270 24.85 51.35 -12.08
CA VAL A 270 26.21 51.92 -12.01
C VAL A 270 27.08 51.38 -13.16
N ASP A 271 27.02 50.07 -13.41
CA ASP A 271 27.79 49.46 -14.54
C ASP A 271 27.28 49.94 -15.88
N VAL A 272 25.99 50.19 -16.07
CA VAL A 272 25.39 50.78 -17.30
C VAL A 272 25.87 52.23 -17.44
N SER A 273 25.85 53.04 -16.39
CA SER A 273 26.32 54.44 -16.45
C SER A 273 27.81 54.54 -16.84
N ASN A 274 28.60 53.53 -16.49
CA ASN A 274 30.01 53.42 -16.83
C ASN A 274 30.26 52.72 -18.20
N ASN A 275 29.19 52.45 -18.96
CA ASN A 275 29.22 51.71 -20.24
C ASN A 275 29.89 50.31 -20.19
N LEU A 276 29.85 49.66 -19.02
CA LEU A 276 30.38 48.31 -18.84
C LEU A 276 29.40 47.21 -19.26
N ILE A 277 28.10 47.49 -19.12
CA ILE A 277 27.02 46.58 -19.55
C ILE A 277 25.93 47.39 -20.27
N SER A 278 25.12 46.67 -21.10
CA SER A 278 23.97 47.29 -21.80
C SER A 278 22.72 47.33 -20.88
N VAL A 279 21.76 48.17 -21.24
CA VAL A 279 20.45 48.26 -20.54
C VAL A 279 19.71 46.96 -20.65
N GLY A 280 19.68 46.33 -21.83
CA GLY A 280 19.00 45.03 -22.03
C GLY A 280 19.65 43.91 -21.21
N LEU A 281 20.98 43.94 -21.08
CA LEU A 281 21.67 42.99 -20.22
C LEU A 281 21.26 43.13 -18.75
N LEU A 282 21.11 44.37 -18.26
CA LEU A 282 20.61 44.62 -16.89
C LEU A 282 19.20 44.03 -16.68
N PHE A 283 18.28 44.24 -17.65
CA PHE A 283 16.96 43.64 -17.57
C PHE A 283 16.99 42.11 -17.57
N SER A 284 17.80 41.49 -18.41
CA SER A 284 17.92 40.04 -18.43
C SER A 284 18.51 39.48 -17.11
N MET A 285 19.49 40.16 -16.49
CA MET A 285 20.02 39.81 -15.18
C MET A 285 18.98 39.83 -14.07
N THR A 286 18.08 40.81 -14.06
CA THR A 286 16.99 40.84 -13.05
C THR A 286 16.05 39.65 -13.20
N ILE A 287 15.73 39.22 -14.41
CA ILE A 287 14.93 38.01 -14.67
C ILE A 287 15.66 36.75 -14.23
N TYR A 288 16.96 36.63 -14.48
CA TYR A 288 17.74 35.47 -14.03
C TYR A 288 17.76 35.37 -12.49
N VAL A 289 17.96 36.48 -11.78
CA VAL A 289 17.93 36.51 -10.31
C VAL A 289 16.55 36.08 -9.79
N GLN A 290 15.48 36.60 -10.38
CA GLN A 290 14.13 36.20 -10.02
C GLN A 290 13.87 34.71 -10.24
N ARG A 291 14.39 34.14 -11.34
CA ARG A 291 14.26 32.72 -11.66
C ARG A 291 15.08 31.79 -10.79
N LEU A 292 16.14 32.26 -10.10
CA LEU A 292 16.93 31.46 -9.17
C LEU A 292 16.20 31.14 -7.86
N TYR A 293 15.26 31.98 -7.45
CA TYR A 293 14.55 31.83 -6.18
C TYR A 293 13.79 30.51 -6.06
N SER A 294 12.94 30.20 -7.04
CA SER A 294 12.08 28.99 -7.00
C SER A 294 12.87 27.68 -6.96
N PRO A 295 13.89 27.45 -7.79
CA PRO A 295 14.74 26.25 -7.72
C PRO A 295 15.42 26.03 -6.37
N ILE A 296 15.93 27.11 -5.74
CA ILE A 296 16.62 27.01 -4.43
C ILE A 296 15.64 26.54 -3.35
N VAL A 297 14.43 27.10 -3.32
CA VAL A 297 13.38 26.71 -2.37
C VAL A 297 12.94 25.26 -2.62
N SER A 298 12.72 24.88 -3.87
CA SER A 298 12.32 23.52 -4.27
C SER A 298 13.36 22.48 -3.85
N ILE A 299 14.65 22.74 -4.07
CA ILE A 299 15.74 21.85 -3.62
C ILE A 299 15.68 21.64 -2.11
N GLY A 300 15.51 22.74 -1.34
CA GLY A 300 15.37 22.66 0.12
C GLY A 300 14.19 21.79 0.57
N ASN A 301 13.03 21.98 -0.03
CA ASN A 301 11.82 21.22 0.27
C ASN A 301 11.97 19.73 -0.09
N MET A 302 12.70 19.43 -1.15
CA MET A 302 12.92 18.07 -1.63
C MET A 302 13.71 17.22 -0.64
N PHE A 303 14.76 17.78 -0.03
CA PHE A 303 15.49 17.07 1.03
C PHE A 303 14.59 16.70 2.22
N VAL A 304 13.59 17.53 2.54
CA VAL A 304 12.62 17.23 3.59
C VAL A 304 11.68 16.11 3.16
N LYS A 305 11.19 16.13 1.92
CA LYS A 305 10.35 15.06 1.36
C LYS A 305 11.05 13.72 1.37
N ILE A 306 12.29 13.65 0.89
CA ILE A 306 13.11 12.42 0.88
C ILE A 306 13.27 11.87 2.31
N LYS A 307 13.58 12.72 3.30
CA LYS A 307 13.70 12.26 4.70
C LYS A 307 12.38 11.75 5.28
N ASN A 308 11.27 12.36 4.91
CA ASN A 308 9.95 11.91 5.35
C ASN A 308 9.52 10.59 4.69
N PHE A 309 10.12 10.25 3.54
CA PHE A 309 9.87 9.01 2.85
C PHE A 309 10.64 7.81 3.45
N PHE A 310 11.70 8.02 4.23
CA PHE A 310 12.48 6.94 4.83
C PHE A 310 11.65 5.92 5.64
N PRO A 311 10.78 6.35 6.58
CA PRO A 311 9.93 5.41 7.32
C PRO A 311 8.96 4.64 6.40
N LEU A 312 8.41 5.30 5.38
CA LEU A 312 7.48 4.66 4.43
C LEU A 312 8.18 3.57 3.62
N LEU A 313 9.42 3.86 3.17
CA LEU A 313 10.23 2.86 2.48
C LEU A 313 10.56 1.66 3.38
N ASP A 314 10.80 1.90 4.68
CA ASP A 314 11.05 0.84 5.65
C ASP A 314 9.81 -0.04 5.84
N ASN A 315 8.61 0.54 5.89
CA ASN A 315 7.37 -0.21 5.96
C ASN A 315 7.19 -1.10 4.73
N ILE A 316 7.30 -0.52 3.52
CA ILE A 316 7.22 -1.29 2.27
C ILE A 316 8.26 -2.41 2.25
N TYR A 317 9.51 -2.11 2.62
CA TYR A 317 10.61 -3.07 2.62
C TYR A 317 10.36 -4.23 3.60
N ASN A 318 9.93 -3.93 4.82
CA ASN A 318 9.67 -4.93 5.86
C ASN A 318 8.55 -5.89 5.42
N VAL A 319 7.46 -5.39 4.87
CA VAL A 319 6.37 -6.24 4.37
C VAL A 319 6.79 -7.08 3.17
N MET A 320 7.54 -6.51 2.21
CA MET A 320 7.97 -7.24 1.01
C MET A 320 9.03 -8.31 1.30
N PHE A 321 9.93 -8.06 2.25
CA PHE A 321 11.10 -8.90 2.51
C PHE A 321 11.11 -9.48 3.93
N ASN A 322 9.95 -9.51 4.61
CA ASN A 322 9.82 -10.18 5.89
C ASN A 322 10.20 -11.66 5.72
N GLU A 323 11.15 -12.12 6.54
CA GLU A 323 11.73 -13.47 6.43
C GLU A 323 10.75 -14.58 6.84
N LYS A 324 9.70 -14.25 7.62
CA LYS A 324 8.68 -15.22 8.03
C LYS A 324 7.76 -15.58 6.86
N ASN A 325 8.27 -16.43 5.99
CA ASN A 325 7.51 -17.03 4.90
C ASN A 325 7.12 -18.45 5.27
N ILE A 326 6.00 -18.86 4.74
CA ILE A 326 5.66 -20.28 4.64
C ILE A 326 6.79 -20.99 3.89
N ILE A 327 7.20 -22.15 4.39
CA ILE A 327 8.22 -22.99 3.73
C ILE A 327 7.73 -23.32 2.33
N LYS A 328 8.50 -22.95 1.30
CA LYS A 328 8.18 -23.31 -0.08
C LYS A 328 8.57 -24.76 -0.33
N GLY A 329 7.58 -25.58 -0.66
CA GLY A 329 7.81 -26.89 -1.25
C GLY A 329 7.49 -26.83 -2.74
N ASP A 330 8.03 -27.75 -3.50
CA ASP A 330 7.85 -27.83 -4.95
C ASP A 330 7.10 -29.10 -5.37
N TYR A 331 6.77 -29.98 -4.42
CA TYR A 331 6.16 -31.26 -4.70
C TYR A 331 4.69 -31.09 -5.08
N LYS A 332 4.34 -31.67 -6.25
CA LYS A 332 2.96 -31.83 -6.72
C LYS A 332 2.74 -33.29 -7.02
N HIS A 333 1.79 -33.90 -6.33
CA HIS A 333 1.46 -35.30 -6.59
C HIS A 333 0.86 -35.44 -8.00
N SER A 334 1.16 -36.54 -8.70
CA SER A 334 0.69 -36.78 -10.07
C SER A 334 -0.80 -37.16 -10.16
N SER A 335 -1.42 -37.53 -9.04
CA SER A 335 -2.86 -37.88 -8.90
C SER A 335 -3.45 -37.13 -7.71
N GLU A 336 -4.77 -37.18 -7.53
CA GLU A 336 -5.43 -36.70 -6.33
C GLU A 336 -4.90 -37.44 -5.09
N LEU A 337 -4.77 -36.72 -3.95
CA LEU A 337 -4.41 -37.32 -2.69
C LEU A 337 -5.51 -38.28 -2.20
N MET A 338 -5.14 -39.35 -1.51
CA MET A 338 -6.13 -40.21 -0.86
C MET A 338 -6.74 -39.55 0.38
N GLY A 339 -5.96 -38.72 1.07
CA GLY A 339 -6.38 -37.94 2.20
C GLY A 339 -6.09 -38.57 3.56
N ASN A 340 -5.15 -39.51 3.66
CA ASN A 340 -4.67 -39.98 4.96
C ASN A 340 -3.73 -38.94 5.56
N ILE A 341 -3.95 -38.57 6.83
CA ILE A 341 -3.18 -37.52 7.50
C ILE A 341 -2.54 -38.12 8.74
N SER A 342 -1.27 -37.89 8.97
CA SER A 342 -0.59 -38.27 10.22
C SER A 342 0.08 -37.06 10.87
N PHE A 343 -0.13 -36.93 12.16
CA PHE A 343 0.57 -36.00 13.04
C PHE A 343 1.50 -36.82 13.93
N ASP A 344 2.80 -36.53 13.88
CA ASP A 344 3.79 -37.24 14.67
C ASP A 344 4.54 -36.27 15.57
N ASN A 345 4.25 -36.35 16.87
CA ASN A 345 4.87 -35.54 17.92
C ASN A 345 4.92 -34.03 17.60
N VAL A 346 3.79 -33.46 17.16
CA VAL A 346 3.70 -32.07 16.68
C VAL A 346 3.69 -31.08 17.84
N TRP A 347 4.63 -30.13 17.80
CA TRP A 347 4.73 -28.99 18.72
C TRP A 347 4.61 -27.69 17.94
N PHE A 348 3.79 -26.78 18.47
CA PHE A 348 3.59 -25.46 17.86
C PHE A 348 3.17 -24.40 18.88
N GLY A 349 3.72 -23.19 18.74
CA GLY A 349 3.31 -21.97 19.44
C GLY A 349 3.39 -20.74 18.53
N TYR A 350 2.55 -19.73 18.76
CA TYR A 350 2.62 -18.47 18.01
C TYR A 350 3.78 -17.57 18.48
N ASN A 351 4.17 -17.73 19.75
CA ASN A 351 5.30 -17.04 20.35
C ASN A 351 6.23 -18.11 20.96
N ASN A 352 7.53 -17.89 20.92
CA ASN A 352 8.55 -18.82 21.42
C ASN A 352 8.41 -19.17 22.92
N GLU A 353 7.51 -18.48 23.64
CA GLU A 353 7.34 -18.64 25.09
C GLU A 353 6.24 -19.63 25.49
N ARG A 354 5.26 -19.91 24.61
CA ARG A 354 4.13 -20.77 24.95
C ARG A 354 3.70 -21.66 23.80
N PHE A 355 3.94 -22.97 23.95
CA PHE A 355 3.39 -23.97 23.02
C PHE A 355 1.88 -24.14 23.25
N ILE A 356 1.12 -24.16 22.17
CA ILE A 356 -0.32 -24.47 22.13
C ILE A 356 -0.55 -25.94 21.89
N LEU A 357 0.16 -26.52 20.93
CA LEU A 357 0.21 -27.97 20.73
C LEU A 357 1.53 -28.49 21.28
N LYS A 358 1.48 -29.61 22.03
CA LYS A 358 2.63 -30.21 22.73
C LYS A 358 2.65 -31.71 22.53
N GLY A 359 3.38 -32.18 21.50
CA GLY A 359 3.51 -33.59 21.21
C GLY A 359 2.23 -34.24 20.67
N PHE A 360 1.43 -33.47 19.90
CA PHE A 360 0.19 -33.99 19.31
C PHE A 360 0.52 -35.07 18.29
N THR A 361 -0.02 -36.30 18.53
CA THR A 361 0.22 -37.49 17.69
C THR A 361 -1.11 -38.17 17.43
N GLU A 362 -1.55 -38.12 16.17
CA GLU A 362 -2.83 -38.67 15.71
C GLU A 362 -2.76 -39.04 14.23
N THR A 363 -3.60 -40.00 13.80
CA THR A 363 -3.76 -40.37 12.40
C THR A 363 -5.22 -40.27 11.98
N PHE A 364 -5.51 -39.67 10.84
CA PHE A 364 -6.84 -39.54 10.26
C PHE A 364 -6.86 -40.30 8.94
N ASN A 365 -7.79 -41.24 8.81
CA ASN A 365 -7.84 -42.12 7.65
C ASN A 365 -8.87 -41.64 6.64
N ARG A 366 -8.69 -41.95 5.37
CA ARG A 366 -9.66 -41.72 4.32
C ARG A 366 -11.02 -42.34 4.70
N GLY A 367 -12.09 -41.57 4.47
CA GLY A 367 -13.48 -41.99 4.79
C GLY A 367 -13.84 -41.83 6.26
N GLU A 368 -12.94 -41.30 7.10
CA GLU A 368 -13.18 -41.05 8.51
C GLU A 368 -13.71 -39.64 8.77
N ILE A 369 -14.77 -39.54 9.56
CA ILE A 369 -15.30 -38.26 10.06
C ILE A 369 -14.81 -38.10 11.50
N ILE A 370 -13.90 -37.14 11.75
CA ILE A 370 -13.27 -36.92 13.03
C ILE A 370 -13.84 -35.65 13.68
N GLY A 371 -14.37 -35.79 14.89
CA GLY A 371 -14.79 -34.64 15.70
C GLY A 371 -13.63 -34.13 16.56
N ILE A 372 -13.35 -32.83 16.51
CA ILE A 372 -12.39 -32.17 17.39
C ILE A 372 -13.14 -31.25 18.35
N VAL A 373 -13.04 -31.55 19.64
CA VAL A 373 -13.67 -30.76 20.71
C VAL A 373 -12.60 -30.20 21.66
N GLY A 374 -12.89 -29.12 22.35
CA GLY A 374 -11.95 -28.54 23.34
C GLY A 374 -12.29 -27.10 23.67
N ASN A 375 -11.81 -26.60 24.78
CA ASN A 375 -12.04 -25.22 25.23
C ASN A 375 -11.51 -24.17 24.26
N ASN A 376 -11.96 -22.92 24.40
CA ASN A 376 -11.39 -21.82 23.61
C ASN A 376 -9.89 -21.67 23.92
N GLY A 377 -9.08 -21.57 22.88
CA GLY A 377 -7.62 -21.51 23.00
C GLY A 377 -6.90 -22.87 23.08
N SER A 378 -7.61 -24.01 23.02
CA SER A 378 -7.01 -25.36 23.08
C SER A 378 -6.22 -25.76 21.82
N GLY A 379 -6.21 -24.94 20.77
CA GLY A 379 -5.43 -25.22 19.57
C GLY A 379 -6.22 -25.78 18.38
N LYS A 380 -7.58 -25.84 18.44
CA LYS A 380 -8.43 -26.34 17.34
C LYS A 380 -8.15 -25.64 16.02
N THR A 381 -8.24 -24.32 15.99
CA THR A 381 -7.95 -23.51 14.79
C THR A 381 -6.46 -23.57 14.41
N THR A 382 -5.56 -23.76 15.38
CA THR A 382 -4.14 -23.93 15.14
C THR A 382 -3.86 -25.21 14.33
N LEU A 383 -4.56 -26.30 14.66
CA LEU A 383 -4.44 -27.56 13.93
C LEU A 383 -4.86 -27.41 12.46
N VAL A 384 -5.95 -26.66 12.19
CA VAL A 384 -6.37 -26.34 10.83
C VAL A 384 -5.31 -25.53 10.09
N ARG A 385 -4.75 -24.51 10.75
CA ARG A 385 -3.70 -23.66 10.17
C ARG A 385 -2.42 -24.43 9.84
N LEU A 386 -2.06 -25.39 10.66
CA LEU A 386 -0.93 -26.28 10.40
C LEU A 386 -1.23 -27.21 9.20
N LEU A 387 -2.41 -27.81 9.16
CA LEU A 387 -2.84 -28.68 8.07
C LEU A 387 -2.95 -27.95 6.72
N THR A 388 -3.35 -26.69 6.74
CA THR A 388 -3.41 -25.84 5.54
C THR A 388 -2.09 -25.15 5.21
N LYS A 389 -1.00 -25.49 5.94
CA LYS A 389 0.34 -24.91 5.76
C LYS A 389 0.39 -23.38 5.95
N LEU A 390 -0.58 -22.79 6.66
CA LEU A 390 -0.54 -21.39 7.07
C LEU A 390 0.42 -21.13 8.24
N CYS A 391 0.81 -22.21 8.94
CA CYS A 391 1.84 -22.22 9.97
C CYS A 391 2.80 -23.39 9.73
N THR A 392 4.02 -23.26 10.20
CA THR A 392 5.02 -24.34 10.16
C THR A 392 5.21 -24.92 11.55
N VAL A 393 5.26 -26.25 11.66
CA VAL A 393 5.53 -26.95 12.94
C VAL A 393 6.90 -26.57 13.49
N GLU A 394 7.03 -26.43 14.81
CA GLU A 394 8.32 -26.18 15.45
C GLU A 394 9.10 -27.47 15.71
N ARG A 395 8.39 -28.56 16.06
CA ARG A 395 8.94 -29.90 16.26
C ARG A 395 7.93 -30.93 15.82
N GLY A 396 8.40 -32.12 15.42
CA GLY A 396 7.57 -33.17 14.87
C GLY A 396 7.33 -33.00 13.38
N LYS A 397 6.39 -33.72 12.82
CA LYS A 397 6.03 -33.68 11.39
C LYS A 397 4.54 -33.91 11.18
N ILE A 398 4.04 -33.37 10.07
CA ILE A 398 2.70 -33.67 9.56
C ILE A 398 2.86 -34.23 8.17
N GLU A 399 2.26 -35.38 7.91
CA GLU A 399 2.31 -36.05 6.61
C GLU A 399 0.91 -36.23 6.06
N ILE A 400 0.79 -36.11 4.74
CA ILE A 400 -0.42 -36.44 3.97
C ILE A 400 -0.04 -37.53 2.98
N ASP A 401 -0.71 -38.68 3.08
CA ASP A 401 -0.40 -39.88 2.30
C ASP A 401 1.10 -40.30 2.39
N GLY A 402 1.71 -40.13 3.58
CA GLY A 402 3.11 -40.46 3.85
C GLY A 402 4.12 -39.41 3.36
N ILE A 403 3.68 -38.27 2.87
CA ILE A 403 4.54 -37.19 2.36
C ILE A 403 4.47 -35.99 3.32
N ASP A 404 5.64 -35.50 3.74
CA ASP A 404 5.72 -34.33 4.64
C ASP A 404 5.04 -33.12 4.01
N ILE A 405 4.15 -32.48 4.78
CA ILE A 405 3.37 -31.30 4.33
C ILE A 405 4.27 -30.15 3.88
N ASN A 406 5.47 -30.02 4.44
CA ASN A 406 6.41 -28.96 4.08
C ASN A 406 6.98 -29.11 2.66
N THR A 407 6.99 -30.33 2.11
CA THR A 407 7.48 -30.59 0.75
C THR A 407 6.49 -30.22 -0.34
N PHE A 408 5.18 -30.18 -0.03
CA PHE A 408 4.16 -29.83 -1.01
C PHE A 408 4.27 -28.38 -1.48
N ASP A 409 4.01 -28.18 -2.78
CA ASP A 409 3.67 -26.84 -3.29
C ASP A 409 2.40 -26.34 -2.61
N MET A 410 2.41 -25.07 -2.18
CA MET A 410 1.30 -24.52 -1.39
C MET A 410 0.00 -24.41 -2.20
N GLU A 411 0.10 -23.96 -3.46
CA GLU A 411 -1.07 -23.81 -4.33
C GLU A 411 -1.69 -25.18 -4.61
N TYR A 412 -0.84 -26.19 -4.86
CA TYR A 412 -1.30 -27.58 -5.03
C TYR A 412 -2.01 -28.08 -3.77
N LEU A 413 -1.41 -27.93 -2.59
CA LEU A 413 -2.01 -28.38 -1.33
C LEU A 413 -3.38 -27.74 -1.06
N GLN A 414 -3.53 -26.46 -1.37
CA GLN A 414 -4.81 -25.75 -1.25
C GLN A 414 -5.89 -26.29 -2.20
N THR A 415 -5.51 -26.90 -3.33
CA THR A 415 -6.49 -27.59 -4.19
C THR A 415 -6.96 -28.92 -3.59
N GLN A 416 -6.23 -29.51 -2.65
CA GLN A 416 -6.53 -30.83 -2.05
C GLN A 416 -7.26 -30.70 -0.70
N ILE A 417 -7.21 -29.56 -0.05
CA ILE A 417 -7.84 -29.33 1.26
C ILE A 417 -8.95 -28.29 1.12
N GLY A 418 -10.17 -28.66 1.47
CA GLY A 418 -11.30 -27.72 1.56
C GLY A 418 -11.54 -27.30 2.99
N VAL A 419 -11.71 -26.02 3.23
CA VAL A 419 -11.96 -25.48 4.56
C VAL A 419 -13.20 -24.60 4.59
N MET A 420 -14.14 -24.96 5.45
CA MET A 420 -15.25 -24.12 5.84
C MET A 420 -14.90 -23.47 7.20
N THR A 421 -14.69 -22.17 7.23
CA THR A 421 -14.34 -21.42 8.44
C THR A 421 -15.58 -21.03 9.24
N GLN A 422 -15.43 -20.75 10.53
CA GLN A 422 -16.51 -20.32 11.44
C GLN A 422 -17.25 -19.08 10.88
N ASN A 423 -16.54 -18.08 10.42
CA ASN A 423 -17.09 -16.95 9.67
C ASN A 423 -16.98 -17.25 8.18
N SER A 424 -18.01 -17.94 7.64
CA SER A 424 -18.01 -18.34 6.25
C SER A 424 -17.99 -17.13 5.32
N TYR A 425 -16.85 -16.89 4.69
CA TYR A 425 -16.67 -15.86 3.68
C TYR A 425 -16.89 -16.46 2.28
N LEU A 426 -17.80 -15.87 1.54
CA LEU A 426 -18.07 -16.23 0.14
C LEU A 426 -17.51 -15.12 -0.75
N LEU A 427 -16.62 -15.48 -1.67
CA LEU A 427 -16.14 -14.55 -2.68
C LEU A 427 -17.29 -14.31 -3.66
N ALA A 428 -17.87 -13.10 -3.64
CA ALA A 428 -19.07 -12.75 -4.38
C ALA A 428 -18.94 -13.05 -5.88
N GLU A 429 -17.81 -12.69 -6.49
CA GLU A 429 -17.55 -12.92 -7.91
C GLU A 429 -17.52 -14.41 -8.28
N GLU A 430 -16.85 -15.22 -7.46
CA GLU A 430 -16.75 -16.67 -7.67
C GLU A 430 -18.12 -17.33 -7.57
N PHE A 431 -18.89 -16.98 -6.53
CA PHE A 431 -20.22 -17.54 -6.31
C PHE A 431 -21.20 -17.14 -7.41
N ASN A 432 -21.19 -15.88 -7.84
CA ASN A 432 -22.01 -15.39 -8.93
C ASN A 432 -21.66 -16.06 -10.27
N ASN A 433 -20.41 -16.46 -10.48
CA ASN A 433 -20.01 -17.26 -11.64
C ASN A 433 -20.56 -18.69 -11.60
N ILE A 434 -20.63 -19.32 -10.42
CA ILE A 434 -21.30 -20.63 -10.24
C ILE A 434 -22.76 -20.54 -10.61
N LEU A 435 -23.46 -19.49 -10.19
CA LEU A 435 -24.88 -19.26 -10.50
C LEU A 435 -25.17 -19.07 -11.99
N LYS A 436 -24.20 -18.63 -12.79
CA LYS A 436 -24.36 -18.48 -14.27
C LYS A 436 -24.23 -19.80 -15.04
N SER A 437 -23.73 -20.86 -14.41
CA SER A 437 -23.56 -22.18 -15.03
C SER A 437 -24.84 -23.00 -14.88
N GLU A 438 -25.49 -23.35 -16.00
CA GLU A 438 -26.75 -24.11 -16.01
C GLU A 438 -26.62 -25.51 -15.35
N LYS A 439 -25.44 -26.15 -15.51
CA LYS A 439 -25.11 -27.44 -14.88
C LYS A 439 -25.01 -27.32 -13.37
N GLU A 440 -24.33 -26.29 -12.89
CA GLU A 440 -24.14 -26.03 -11.46
C GLU A 440 -25.44 -25.53 -10.82
N LEU A 441 -26.25 -24.78 -11.54
CA LEU A 441 -27.56 -24.34 -11.09
C LEU A 441 -28.52 -25.53 -10.81
N ASN A 442 -28.45 -26.59 -11.61
CA ASN A 442 -29.28 -27.80 -11.39
C ASN A 442 -28.79 -28.60 -10.15
N LYS A 443 -27.50 -28.65 -9.90
CA LYS A 443 -26.98 -29.20 -8.64
C LYS A 443 -27.37 -28.36 -7.43
N MET A 444 -27.32 -27.04 -7.59
CA MET A 444 -27.73 -26.09 -6.56
C MET A 444 -29.22 -26.26 -6.20
N LYS A 445 -30.11 -26.49 -7.18
CA LYS A 445 -31.53 -26.74 -6.92
C LYS A 445 -31.73 -27.89 -5.95
N LYS A 446 -31.10 -29.04 -6.24
CA LYS A 446 -31.18 -30.22 -5.37
C LYS A 446 -30.66 -29.92 -3.95
N PHE A 447 -29.53 -29.23 -3.85
CA PHE A 447 -28.97 -28.83 -2.55
C PHE A 447 -29.92 -27.90 -1.78
N LEU A 448 -30.50 -26.90 -2.43
CA LEU A 448 -31.43 -25.97 -1.78
C LEU A 448 -32.73 -26.65 -1.32
N GLU A 449 -33.22 -27.65 -2.08
CA GLU A 449 -34.36 -28.49 -1.68
C GLU A 449 -34.00 -29.33 -0.45
N GLU A 450 -32.86 -30.03 -0.45
CA GLU A 450 -32.37 -30.81 0.68
C GLU A 450 -32.18 -29.98 1.95
N MET A 451 -31.72 -28.72 1.79
CA MET A 451 -31.46 -27.81 2.89
C MET A 451 -32.63 -26.94 3.36
N ASN A 452 -33.85 -27.16 2.79
CA ASN A 452 -35.04 -26.33 3.04
C ASN A 452 -34.77 -24.82 2.94
N PHE A 453 -34.19 -24.39 1.84
CA PHE A 453 -33.88 -22.99 1.55
C PHE A 453 -35.10 -22.30 0.93
N TYR A 454 -36.16 -21.97 1.71
CA TYR A 454 -37.46 -21.61 1.16
C TYR A 454 -37.56 -20.20 0.57
N GLU A 455 -37.11 -19.16 1.23
CA GLU A 455 -37.34 -17.78 0.75
C GLU A 455 -36.20 -17.26 -0.11
N SER A 456 -34.97 -17.30 0.36
CA SER A 456 -33.78 -16.87 -0.40
C SER A 456 -33.45 -17.83 -1.55
N GLY A 457 -33.78 -19.13 -1.40
CA GLY A 457 -33.60 -20.14 -2.44
C GLY A 457 -34.38 -19.83 -3.72
N ASN A 458 -35.60 -19.31 -3.59
CA ASN A 458 -36.41 -18.91 -4.76
C ASN A 458 -35.81 -17.71 -5.51
N SER A 459 -35.17 -16.77 -4.84
CA SER A 459 -34.48 -15.65 -5.49
C SER A 459 -33.17 -16.08 -6.14
N ILE A 460 -32.42 -17.00 -5.51
CA ILE A 460 -31.19 -17.60 -6.07
C ILE A 460 -31.54 -18.35 -7.38
N LEU A 461 -32.59 -19.17 -7.38
CA LEU A 461 -32.99 -19.97 -8.52
C LEU A 461 -33.58 -19.15 -9.70
N LYS A 462 -34.09 -17.96 -9.43
CA LYS A 462 -34.61 -17.04 -10.47
C LYS A 462 -33.52 -16.23 -11.16
N GLY A 463 -32.24 -16.41 -10.81
CA GLY A 463 -31.09 -15.67 -11.38
C GLY A 463 -31.01 -14.20 -10.99
N ASN A 464 -31.84 -13.74 -10.04
CA ASN A 464 -31.87 -12.36 -9.57
C ASN A 464 -31.08 -12.15 -8.26
N PHE A 465 -30.38 -13.17 -7.80
CA PHE A 465 -29.63 -13.14 -6.55
C PHE A 465 -28.13 -13.00 -6.85
N GLU A 466 -27.53 -11.97 -6.29
CA GLU A 466 -26.09 -11.79 -6.29
C GLU A 466 -25.59 -11.72 -4.84
N VAL A 467 -24.52 -12.45 -4.54
CA VAL A 467 -23.82 -12.31 -3.27
C VAL A 467 -23.11 -10.96 -3.28
N LYS A 468 -23.41 -10.11 -2.30
CA LYS A 468 -22.71 -8.81 -2.11
C LYS A 468 -21.43 -8.99 -1.30
N GLU A 469 -20.53 -8.04 -1.43
CA GLU A 469 -19.30 -8.00 -0.66
C GLU A 469 -19.58 -8.16 0.86
N ASN A 470 -18.72 -8.90 1.54
CA ASN A 470 -18.83 -9.22 2.97
C ASN A 470 -20.15 -9.92 3.39
N ASN A 471 -20.83 -10.61 2.46
CA ASN A 471 -22.10 -11.32 2.72
C ASN A 471 -23.23 -10.42 3.26
N LEU A 472 -23.21 -9.12 2.94
CA LEU A 472 -24.12 -8.11 3.52
C LEU A 472 -25.63 -8.38 3.29
N ASN A 473 -25.95 -9.20 2.31
CA ASN A 473 -27.33 -9.52 1.94
C ASN A 473 -27.73 -10.98 2.24
N ILE A 474 -26.92 -11.69 3.04
CA ILE A 474 -27.14 -13.10 3.40
C ILE A 474 -27.10 -13.23 4.91
N SER A 475 -28.00 -14.01 5.50
CA SER A 475 -27.93 -14.35 6.93
C SER A 475 -26.72 -15.26 7.21
N GLY A 476 -26.24 -15.27 8.46
CA GLY A 476 -25.12 -16.14 8.86
C GLY A 476 -25.39 -17.63 8.59
N GLY A 477 -26.62 -18.10 8.77
CA GLY A 477 -27.02 -19.47 8.49
C GLY A 477 -27.04 -19.78 6.99
N GLU A 478 -27.48 -18.84 6.15
CA GLU A 478 -27.43 -18.97 4.70
C GLU A 478 -25.99 -19.00 4.19
N ALA A 479 -25.13 -18.13 4.70
CA ALA A 479 -23.71 -18.12 4.36
C ALA A 479 -23.04 -19.46 4.69
N GLN A 480 -23.38 -20.08 5.86
CA GLN A 480 -22.89 -21.40 6.22
C GLN A 480 -23.37 -22.50 5.25
N LYS A 481 -24.65 -22.50 4.88
CA LYS A 481 -25.19 -23.46 3.90
C LYS A 481 -24.52 -23.33 2.54
N LEU A 482 -24.35 -22.10 2.06
CA LEU A 482 -23.69 -21.82 0.77
C LEU A 482 -22.20 -22.17 0.79
N ALA A 483 -21.51 -21.97 1.91
CA ALA A 483 -20.10 -22.39 2.08
C ALA A 483 -19.96 -23.91 2.05
N LEU A 484 -20.91 -24.66 2.66
CA LEU A 484 -20.92 -26.11 2.55
C LEU A 484 -21.18 -26.56 1.11
N TYR A 485 -22.10 -25.91 0.39
CA TYR A 485 -22.36 -26.18 -1.01
C TYR A 485 -21.11 -26.01 -1.88
N LYS A 486 -20.38 -24.91 -1.69
CA LYS A 486 -19.10 -24.68 -2.36
C LYS A 486 -18.12 -25.80 -2.06
N LEU A 487 -17.94 -26.18 -0.81
CA LEU A 487 -17.06 -27.27 -0.41
C LEU A 487 -17.45 -28.62 -1.05
N TYR A 488 -18.73 -28.87 -1.20
CA TYR A 488 -19.26 -30.04 -1.90
C TYR A 488 -18.91 -30.01 -3.40
N LEU A 489 -19.07 -28.86 -4.07
CA LEU A 489 -18.72 -28.68 -5.48
C LEU A 489 -17.22 -28.84 -5.74
N ASP A 490 -16.38 -28.29 -4.86
CA ASP A 490 -14.91 -28.36 -4.96
C ASP A 490 -14.39 -29.80 -4.87
N ASN A 491 -15.16 -30.71 -4.32
CA ASN A 491 -14.95 -32.17 -4.24
C ASN A 491 -13.55 -32.59 -3.77
N LYS A 492 -12.98 -31.88 -2.79
CA LYS A 492 -11.62 -32.13 -2.30
C LYS A 492 -11.54 -33.36 -1.40
N PRO A 493 -10.40 -34.10 -1.39
CA PRO A 493 -10.24 -35.33 -0.59
C PRO A 493 -10.21 -35.10 0.91
N ILE A 494 -9.73 -33.93 1.36
CA ILE A 494 -9.69 -33.55 2.77
C ILE A 494 -10.60 -32.34 2.98
N CYS A 495 -11.52 -32.42 3.96
CA CYS A 495 -12.46 -31.38 4.28
C CYS A 495 -12.37 -31.02 5.77
N VAL A 496 -12.24 -29.74 6.07
CA VAL A 496 -12.23 -29.19 7.43
C VAL A 496 -13.45 -28.29 7.60
N LEU A 497 -14.27 -28.57 8.61
CA LEU A 497 -15.49 -27.84 8.93
C LEU A 497 -15.34 -27.21 10.34
N ASP A 498 -15.16 -25.91 10.41
CA ASP A 498 -15.01 -25.17 11.68
C ASP A 498 -16.34 -24.55 12.07
N GLU A 499 -16.97 -25.07 13.12
CA GLU A 499 -18.27 -24.69 13.64
C GLU A 499 -19.38 -24.63 12.55
N PRO A 500 -19.58 -25.69 11.73
CA PRO A 500 -20.39 -25.61 10.52
C PRO A 500 -21.88 -25.34 10.76
N THR A 501 -22.37 -25.58 11.97
CA THR A 501 -23.81 -25.41 12.31
C THR A 501 -24.06 -24.30 13.33
N ALA A 502 -23.07 -23.45 13.65
CA ALA A 502 -23.17 -22.47 14.71
C ALA A 502 -24.31 -21.47 14.55
N ALA A 503 -24.61 -21.05 13.32
CA ALA A 503 -25.64 -20.05 13.00
C ALA A 503 -26.96 -20.67 12.51
N LEU A 504 -27.15 -21.98 12.66
CA LEU A 504 -28.33 -22.69 12.17
C LEU A 504 -29.35 -22.99 13.29
N ASP A 505 -30.62 -22.94 12.93
CA ASP A 505 -31.73 -23.49 13.71
C ASP A 505 -31.68 -25.04 13.72
N SER A 506 -32.39 -25.67 14.64
CA SER A 506 -32.33 -27.12 14.86
C SER A 506 -32.69 -27.95 13.60
N ASN A 507 -33.69 -27.51 12.81
CA ASN A 507 -34.10 -28.22 11.62
C ASN A 507 -33.05 -28.12 10.49
N SER A 508 -32.50 -26.93 10.27
CA SER A 508 -31.40 -26.70 9.32
C SER A 508 -30.13 -27.43 9.74
N GLU A 509 -29.86 -27.53 11.05
CA GLU A 509 -28.74 -28.29 11.60
C GLU A 509 -28.85 -29.78 11.28
N GLU A 510 -30.00 -30.41 11.52
CA GLU A 510 -30.24 -31.83 11.20
C GLU A 510 -29.99 -32.12 9.72
N LYS A 511 -30.51 -31.29 8.84
CA LYS A 511 -30.32 -31.43 7.39
C LYS A 511 -28.88 -31.26 6.96
N MET A 512 -28.16 -30.32 7.54
CA MET A 512 -26.75 -30.14 7.27
C MET A 512 -25.94 -31.37 7.72
N ILE A 513 -26.26 -31.91 8.87
CA ILE A 513 -25.62 -33.14 9.41
C ILE A 513 -25.88 -34.33 8.46
N GLU A 514 -27.13 -34.49 8.02
CA GLU A 514 -27.51 -35.54 7.06
C GLU A 514 -26.79 -35.40 5.73
N PHE A 515 -26.71 -34.18 5.20
CA PHE A 515 -25.98 -33.87 3.97
C PHE A 515 -24.50 -34.21 4.09
N ILE A 516 -23.82 -33.81 5.18
CA ILE A 516 -22.41 -34.14 5.43
C ILE A 516 -22.25 -35.65 5.47
N LYS A 517 -23.09 -36.36 6.23
CA LYS A 517 -23.04 -37.83 6.34
C LYS A 517 -23.20 -38.54 5.00
N ASN A 518 -24.05 -38.02 4.10
CA ASN A 518 -24.38 -38.68 2.83
C ASN A 518 -23.33 -38.38 1.74
N HIS A 519 -22.82 -37.16 1.66
CA HIS A 519 -22.03 -36.69 0.54
C HIS A 519 -20.50 -36.64 0.78
N PHE A 520 -20.05 -36.84 2.05
CA PHE A 520 -18.62 -36.77 2.39
C PHE A 520 -18.03 -38.09 2.87
N LYS A 521 -18.71 -39.24 2.66
CA LYS A 521 -18.33 -40.56 3.18
C LYS A 521 -16.95 -41.08 2.72
N GLU A 522 -16.51 -40.68 1.53
CA GLU A 522 -15.23 -41.14 0.96
C GLU A 522 -14.06 -40.20 1.23
N LYS A 523 -14.32 -39.14 1.97
CA LYS A 523 -13.38 -38.06 2.27
C LYS A 523 -12.91 -38.14 3.71
N THR A 524 -11.75 -37.58 3.97
CA THR A 524 -11.30 -37.32 5.35
C THR A 524 -11.92 -36.04 5.83
N VAL A 525 -12.83 -36.12 6.80
CA VAL A 525 -13.58 -34.97 7.30
C VAL A 525 -13.20 -34.66 8.74
N ILE A 526 -12.74 -33.44 8.98
CA ILE A 526 -12.40 -32.93 10.32
C ILE A 526 -13.45 -31.91 10.70
N ILE A 527 -14.23 -32.19 11.76
CA ILE A 527 -15.28 -31.31 12.27
C ILE A 527 -14.87 -30.72 13.61
N ILE A 528 -14.70 -29.41 13.66
CA ILE A 528 -14.45 -28.68 14.90
C ILE A 528 -15.79 -28.15 15.37
N THR A 529 -16.24 -28.54 16.58
CA THR A 529 -17.51 -28.08 17.10
C THR A 529 -17.64 -28.27 18.60
N HIS A 530 -18.58 -27.50 19.18
CA HIS A 530 -19.04 -27.69 20.55
C HIS A 530 -20.46 -28.31 20.61
N LYS A 531 -21.12 -28.51 19.47
CA LYS A 531 -22.50 -29.02 19.41
C LYS A 531 -22.54 -30.54 19.42
N PRO A 532 -23.27 -31.17 20.39
CA PRO A 532 -23.33 -32.63 20.52
C PRO A 532 -24.02 -33.34 19.35
N GLN A 533 -24.91 -32.65 18.64
CA GLN A 533 -25.69 -33.30 17.57
C GLN A 533 -24.83 -33.72 16.40
N ILE A 534 -23.96 -32.84 15.91
CA ILE A 534 -23.06 -33.15 14.78
C ILE A 534 -21.98 -34.15 15.17
N LEU A 535 -21.59 -34.22 16.45
CA LEU A 535 -20.62 -35.20 16.94
C LEU A 535 -21.13 -36.66 16.82
N LYS A 536 -22.45 -36.88 16.70
CA LYS A 536 -23.04 -38.22 16.54
C LYS A 536 -22.69 -38.87 15.20
N ILE A 537 -22.32 -38.10 14.18
CA ILE A 537 -21.90 -38.65 12.89
C ILE A 537 -20.40 -38.89 12.81
N CYS A 538 -19.63 -38.47 13.80
CA CYS A 538 -18.19 -38.69 13.85
C CYS A 538 -17.86 -40.14 14.22
N ASN A 539 -16.92 -40.73 13.49
CA ASN A 539 -16.39 -42.05 13.78
C ASN A 539 -15.58 -42.05 15.08
N ARG A 540 -14.93 -40.91 15.35
CA ARG A 540 -14.06 -40.69 16.49
C ARG A 540 -14.09 -39.24 16.93
N ILE A 541 -13.93 -39.02 18.24
CA ILE A 541 -13.90 -37.67 18.84
C ILE A 541 -12.54 -37.51 19.55
N ILE A 542 -11.84 -36.44 19.20
CA ILE A 542 -10.56 -36.07 19.82
C ILE A 542 -10.79 -34.84 20.69
N LYS A 543 -10.38 -34.92 21.95
CA LYS A 543 -10.52 -33.83 22.91
C LYS A 543 -9.16 -33.11 23.04
N LEU A 544 -9.11 -31.85 22.60
CA LEU A 544 -7.96 -30.99 22.83
C LEU A 544 -8.10 -30.25 24.16
N GLU A 545 -7.21 -30.52 25.10
CA GLU A 545 -7.21 -29.86 26.42
C GLU A 545 -6.14 -28.76 26.45
N LEU A 546 -6.46 -27.66 27.18
CA LEU A 546 -5.48 -26.64 27.52
C LEU A 546 -4.44 -27.26 28.45
N TYR A 547 -3.18 -27.19 28.09
CA TYR A 547 -2.11 -27.74 28.87
C TYR A 547 -1.72 -26.82 30.03
N GLU A 548 -2.19 -27.14 31.26
CA GLU A 548 -1.65 -26.66 32.53
C GLU A 548 -0.74 -27.77 33.10
N GLY A 549 0.53 -27.79 32.71
CA GLY A 549 1.63 -28.51 33.39
C GLY A 549 1.44 -30.01 33.70
N GLY A 550 1.13 -30.87 32.73
CA GLY A 550 1.01 -32.31 32.94
C GLY A 550 0.75 -33.08 31.63
N LYS A 551 1.03 -34.39 31.56
CA LYS A 551 0.92 -35.23 30.38
C LYS A 551 -0.48 -35.13 29.73
N MET A 552 -0.52 -34.99 28.37
CA MET A 552 -1.76 -35.24 27.60
C MET A 552 -2.21 -36.68 27.87
N THR A 553 -3.41 -36.84 28.42
CA THR A 553 -4.15 -38.09 28.35
C THR A 553 -5.06 -38.04 27.14
N VAL A 554 -4.93 -38.97 26.25
CA VAL A 554 -5.77 -39.23 25.07
C VAL A 554 -7.17 -39.63 25.49
#